data_bfe452758d1c36469062b3fb44b5df94
#
_entry.id   bfe452758d1c36469062b3fb44b5df94
#
_cell.length_a   1.000
_cell.length_b   1.000
_cell.length_c   1.000
_cell.angle_alpha   90.00
_cell.angle_beta   90.00
_cell.angle_gamma   90.00
#
_symmetry.space_group_name_H-M   'P 1'
#
loop_
_entity.id
_entity.type
_entity.pdbx_description
1 polymer ?
#
loop_
_entity_poly.entity_id
_entity_poly.type
_entity_poly.pdbx_seq_one_letter_code
_entity_poly.pdbx_strand_id
1 'polypeptide(L)'
;MKIKLVAPVAMLTLGLFATAGLADTKKEGKLDGKKEFDEYCSLCHKDGGNMITPTKTLGKKDREANGVKSSKDIIKLMRKPGPGMTPFDSKTISDKNARAIADYILKTFK
;
A
#
# COMPACT_ATOMS: atom_id res chain seq x y z
N MET A 1 27.20 -26.55 71.66
CA MET A 1 26.02 -26.52 70.80
C MET A 1 26.26 -25.62 69.65
N LYS A 2 26.39 -26.18 68.48
CA LYS A 2 26.68 -25.42 67.29
C LYS A 2 25.39 -25.32 66.50
N ILE A 3 24.80 -24.15 66.50
CA ILE A 3 23.62 -23.86 65.70
C ILE A 3 24.14 -23.49 64.31
N LYS A 4 23.87 -24.39 63.39
CA LYS A 4 24.12 -24.12 62.02
C LYS A 4 22.93 -23.32 61.46
N LEU A 5 23.13 -22.04 61.31
CA LEU A 5 22.17 -21.21 60.58
C LEU A 5 22.28 -21.56 59.11
N VAL A 6 21.30 -22.24 58.60
CA VAL A 6 21.13 -22.41 57.18
C VAL A 6 20.34 -21.18 56.67
N ALA A 7 21.01 -20.32 55.98
CA ALA A 7 20.35 -19.22 55.34
C ALA A 7 19.54 -19.75 54.16
N PRO A 8 18.29 -19.36 54.00
CA PRO A 8 17.55 -19.72 52.80
C PRO A 8 18.08 -18.89 51.64
N VAL A 9 18.55 -19.59 50.65
CA VAL A 9 18.84 -18.98 49.38
C VAL A 9 17.51 -18.57 48.77
N ALA A 10 17.22 -17.31 48.82
CA ALA A 10 16.14 -16.76 48.03
C ALA A 10 16.53 -16.84 46.55
N MET A 11 16.03 -17.85 45.89
CA MET A 11 16.05 -17.85 44.43
C MET A 11 15.17 -16.73 43.95
N LEU A 12 15.81 -15.63 43.61
CA LEU A 12 15.18 -14.59 42.84
C LEU A 12 15.00 -15.13 41.42
N THR A 13 13.87 -15.76 41.18
CA THR A 13 13.48 -16.02 39.79
C THR A 13 13.20 -14.68 39.15
N LEU A 14 14.21 -14.19 38.48
CA LEU A 14 14.06 -13.12 37.57
C LEU A 14 13.11 -13.59 36.45
N GLY A 15 11.85 -13.28 36.63
CA GLY A 15 10.89 -13.50 35.58
C GLY A 15 11.34 -12.68 34.38
N LEU A 16 11.88 -13.38 33.42
CA LEU A 16 12.10 -12.81 32.11
C LEU A 16 10.72 -12.51 31.55
N PHE A 17 10.23 -11.33 31.83
CA PHE A 17 9.19 -10.78 30.99
C PHE A 17 9.84 -10.54 29.63
N ALA A 18 9.86 -11.58 28.82
CA ALA A 18 9.85 -11.37 27.41
C ALA A 18 8.56 -10.60 27.14
N THR A 19 8.60 -9.30 27.25
CA THR A 19 7.75 -8.51 26.43
C THR A 19 8.16 -8.92 25.03
N ALA A 20 7.49 -9.93 24.50
CA ALA A 20 7.32 -9.98 23.10
C ALA A 20 6.78 -8.61 22.80
N GLY A 21 7.66 -7.69 22.43
CA GLY A 21 7.24 -6.51 21.79
C GLY A 21 6.31 -7.03 20.75
N LEU A 22 5.04 -6.76 20.90
CA LEU A 22 4.22 -6.66 19.76
C LEU A 22 4.92 -5.60 18.97
N ALA A 23 5.97 -6.04 18.29
CA ALA A 23 6.29 -5.39 17.08
C ALA A 23 4.92 -5.23 16.48
N ASP A 24 4.45 -4.01 16.40
CA ASP A 24 3.54 -3.70 15.38
C ASP A 24 4.08 -4.42 14.16
N THR A 25 3.68 -5.63 14.04
CA THR A 25 3.45 -6.14 12.76
C THR A 25 2.23 -5.32 12.34
N LYS A 26 2.46 -4.07 12.04
CA LYS A 26 1.96 -3.62 10.79
C LYS A 26 2.34 -4.76 9.90
N LYS A 27 1.44 -5.71 9.77
CA LYS A 27 1.35 -6.37 8.51
C LYS A 27 1.46 -5.18 7.61
N GLU A 28 2.61 -4.96 7.04
CA GLU A 28 2.66 -4.25 5.79
C GLU A 28 1.74 -5.09 4.93
N GLY A 29 0.49 -4.86 5.25
CA GLY A 29 -0.61 -5.61 4.73
C GLY A 29 -0.45 -5.31 3.30
N LYS A 30 -0.25 -6.33 2.52
CA LYS A 30 -0.39 -6.32 1.10
C LYS A 30 -1.17 -5.09 0.72
N LEU A 31 -0.48 -4.08 0.18
CA LEU A 31 -1.06 -2.79 -0.15
C LEU A 31 -2.33 -3.04 -0.94
N ASP A 32 -3.44 -2.57 -0.45
CA ASP A 32 -4.72 -2.75 -1.11
C ASP A 32 -4.84 -1.70 -2.22
N GLY A 33 -4.46 -2.08 -3.43
CA GLY A 33 -4.53 -1.22 -4.59
C GLY A 33 -5.93 -0.71 -4.90
N LYS A 34 -6.95 -1.50 -4.55
CA LYS A 34 -8.34 -1.07 -4.68
C LYS A 34 -8.66 0.08 -3.73
N LYS A 35 -8.25 -0.02 -2.48
CA LYS A 35 -8.48 1.03 -1.48
C LYS A 35 -7.79 2.33 -1.88
N GLU A 36 -6.54 2.24 -2.30
CA GLU A 36 -5.77 3.39 -2.79
C GLU A 36 -6.41 4.00 -4.06
N PHE A 37 -6.87 3.16 -4.97
CA PHE A 37 -7.59 3.59 -6.16
C PHE A 37 -8.89 4.32 -5.80
N ASP A 38 -9.66 3.77 -4.88
CA ASP A 38 -10.91 4.38 -4.43
C ASP A 38 -10.67 5.76 -3.79
N GLU A 39 -9.57 5.92 -3.08
CA GLU A 39 -9.22 7.17 -2.42
C GLU A 39 -8.77 8.26 -3.40
N TYR A 40 -7.92 7.94 -4.36
CA TYR A 40 -7.25 8.94 -5.20
C TYR A 40 -7.75 9.01 -6.62
N CYS A 41 -8.38 8.00 -7.12
CA CYS A 41 -8.65 7.84 -8.56
C CYS A 41 -10.14 7.76 -8.90
N SER A 42 -10.95 7.18 -8.03
CA SER A 42 -12.34 6.82 -8.33
C SER A 42 -13.25 8.02 -8.59
N LEU A 43 -12.91 9.20 -8.10
CA LEU A 43 -13.70 10.40 -8.34
C LEU A 43 -13.85 10.69 -9.84
N CYS A 44 -12.76 10.53 -10.61
CA CYS A 44 -12.75 10.74 -12.04
C CYS A 44 -12.77 9.44 -12.86
N HIS A 45 -12.30 8.34 -12.27
CA HIS A 45 -12.18 7.04 -12.91
C HIS A 45 -13.14 6.00 -12.32
N LYS A 46 -14.32 6.41 -11.92
CA LYS A 46 -15.35 5.50 -11.42
C LYS A 46 -15.57 4.35 -12.40
N ASP A 47 -15.55 3.12 -11.88
CA ASP A 47 -15.71 1.90 -12.66
C ASP A 47 -14.74 1.76 -13.85
N GLY A 48 -13.57 2.39 -13.73
CA GLY A 48 -12.55 2.38 -14.78
C GLY A 48 -12.81 3.34 -15.94
N GLY A 49 -13.81 4.21 -15.80
CA GLY A 49 -14.13 5.23 -16.81
C GLY A 49 -13.18 6.42 -16.77
N ASN A 50 -13.56 7.47 -17.45
CA ASN A 50 -12.92 8.77 -17.43
C ASN A 50 -13.98 9.86 -17.57
N MET A 51 -14.17 10.63 -16.52
CA MET A 51 -15.19 11.67 -16.46
C MET A 51 -14.89 12.84 -17.41
N ILE A 52 -13.62 13.17 -17.60
CA ILE A 52 -13.18 14.32 -18.40
C ILE A 52 -13.10 13.95 -19.88
N THR A 53 -12.51 12.79 -20.18
CA THR A 53 -12.32 12.33 -21.56
C THR A 53 -12.86 10.90 -21.69
N PRO A 54 -14.15 10.74 -22.00
CA PRO A 54 -14.82 9.43 -21.97
C PRO A 54 -14.20 8.36 -22.89
N THR A 55 -13.43 8.75 -23.89
CA THR A 55 -12.73 7.85 -24.80
C THR A 55 -11.38 7.36 -24.27
N LYS A 56 -10.91 7.91 -23.17
CA LYS A 56 -9.64 7.54 -22.52
C LYS A 56 -9.92 6.86 -21.18
N THR A 57 -10.60 5.73 -21.24
CA THR A 57 -10.90 4.95 -20.04
C THR A 57 -9.68 4.16 -19.53
N LEU A 58 -9.79 3.58 -18.35
CA LEU A 58 -8.77 2.68 -17.81
C LEU A 58 -8.89 1.24 -18.38
N GLY A 59 -9.88 0.98 -19.20
CA GLY A 59 -10.04 -0.30 -19.89
C GLY A 59 -8.84 -0.63 -20.77
N LYS A 60 -8.53 -1.91 -20.90
CA LYS A 60 -7.35 -2.39 -21.64
C LYS A 60 -7.29 -1.82 -23.06
N LYS A 61 -8.40 -1.86 -23.78
CA LYS A 61 -8.45 -1.36 -25.17
C LYS A 61 -8.04 0.10 -25.28
N ASP A 62 -8.59 0.94 -24.44
CA ASP A 62 -8.30 2.37 -24.46
C ASP A 62 -6.89 2.65 -23.97
N ARG A 63 -6.44 1.96 -22.92
CA ARG A 63 -5.06 2.08 -22.43
C ARG A 63 -4.05 1.74 -23.51
N GLU A 64 -4.21 0.61 -24.17
CA GLU A 64 -3.29 0.16 -25.21
C GLU A 64 -3.31 1.09 -26.42
N ALA A 65 -4.47 1.61 -26.81
CA ALA A 65 -4.60 2.61 -27.89
C ALA A 65 -3.85 3.91 -27.57
N ASN A 66 -3.67 4.22 -26.28
CA ASN A 66 -2.93 5.40 -25.81
C ASN A 66 -1.49 5.07 -25.34
N GLY A 67 -0.98 3.90 -25.67
CA GLY A 67 0.39 3.49 -25.32
C GLY A 67 0.62 3.12 -23.87
N VAL A 68 -0.43 2.88 -23.09
CA VAL A 68 -0.39 2.53 -21.67
C VAL A 68 -0.56 1.03 -21.52
N LYS A 69 0.55 0.30 -21.47
CA LYS A 69 0.57 -1.16 -21.52
C LYS A 69 0.99 -1.82 -20.20
N SER A 70 1.74 -1.12 -19.39
CA SER A 70 2.36 -1.67 -18.18
C SER A 70 2.04 -0.84 -16.95
N SER A 71 2.31 -1.40 -15.76
CA SER A 71 2.23 -0.65 -14.51
C SER A 71 3.17 0.55 -14.50
N LYS A 72 4.32 0.43 -15.11
CA LYS A 72 5.27 1.55 -15.27
C LYS A 72 4.68 2.69 -16.07
N ASP A 73 3.97 2.40 -17.15
CA ASP A 73 3.29 3.42 -17.97
C ASP A 73 2.19 4.12 -17.17
N ILE A 74 1.42 3.39 -16.39
CA ILE A 74 0.38 3.94 -15.52
C ILE A 74 0.99 4.87 -14.47
N ILE A 75 2.05 4.45 -13.80
CA ILE A 75 2.73 5.26 -12.81
C ILE A 75 3.29 6.53 -13.43
N LYS A 76 3.87 6.44 -14.61
CA LYS A 76 4.36 7.62 -15.34
C LYS A 76 3.25 8.62 -15.59
N LEU A 77 2.06 8.18 -15.96
CA LEU A 77 0.90 9.05 -16.14
C LEU A 77 0.40 9.63 -14.82
N MET A 78 0.47 8.91 -13.71
CA MET A 78 0.15 9.48 -12.40
C MET A 78 1.07 10.66 -12.06
N ARG A 79 2.35 10.57 -12.42
CA ARG A 79 3.35 11.59 -12.12
C ARG A 79 3.26 12.78 -13.06
N LYS A 80 3.02 12.51 -14.34
CA LYS A 80 2.93 13.51 -15.42
C LYS A 80 1.74 13.18 -16.31
N PRO A 81 0.52 13.49 -15.87
CA PRO A 81 -0.67 13.23 -16.66
C PRO A 81 -0.80 14.26 -17.78
N GLY A 82 -1.63 13.94 -18.75
CA GLY A 82 -2.10 14.91 -19.74
C GLY A 82 -3.11 15.90 -19.15
N PRO A 83 -3.66 16.80 -19.99
CA PRO A 83 -4.66 17.77 -19.57
C PRO A 83 -5.87 17.10 -18.91
N GLY A 84 -6.40 17.70 -17.85
CA GLY A 84 -7.60 17.27 -17.15
C GLY A 84 -7.38 16.30 -15.98
N MET A 85 -6.20 15.76 -15.82
CA MET A 85 -5.86 14.89 -14.68
C MET A 85 -4.87 15.60 -13.75
N THR A 86 -5.12 15.50 -12.45
CA THR A 86 -4.21 16.02 -11.42
C THR A 86 -2.94 15.17 -11.35
N PRO A 87 -1.75 15.78 -11.35
CA PRO A 87 -0.52 15.04 -11.11
C PRO A 87 -0.42 14.62 -9.64
N PHE A 88 0.01 13.39 -9.40
CA PHE A 88 0.29 12.86 -8.08
C PHE A 88 1.79 12.64 -7.92
N ASP A 89 2.41 13.36 -7.00
CA ASP A 89 3.81 13.17 -6.69
C ASP A 89 4.04 12.00 -5.72
N SER A 90 5.30 11.67 -5.48
CA SER A 90 5.67 10.57 -4.58
C SER A 90 5.45 10.86 -3.10
N LYS A 91 5.17 12.09 -2.74
CA LYS A 91 4.77 12.46 -1.38
C LYS A 91 3.29 12.19 -1.12
N THR A 92 2.47 12.39 -2.13
CA THR A 92 1.02 12.14 -2.06
C THR A 92 0.72 10.66 -2.24
N ILE A 93 1.29 10.04 -3.26
CA ILE A 93 1.19 8.60 -3.54
C ILE A 93 2.60 8.06 -3.67
N SER A 94 3.07 7.33 -2.67
CA SER A 94 4.40 6.71 -2.70
C SER A 94 4.56 5.81 -3.92
N ASP A 95 5.79 5.51 -4.32
CA ASP A 95 6.05 4.60 -5.44
C ASP A 95 5.44 3.22 -5.18
N LYS A 96 5.45 2.76 -3.96
CA LYS A 96 4.85 1.50 -3.53
C LYS A 96 3.33 1.50 -3.70
N ASN A 97 2.66 2.56 -3.26
CA ASN A 97 1.22 2.74 -3.43
C ASN A 97 0.84 2.93 -4.90
N ALA A 98 1.61 3.69 -5.65
CA ALA A 98 1.41 3.87 -7.08
C ALA A 98 1.49 2.53 -7.83
N ARG A 99 2.42 1.66 -7.45
CA ARG A 99 2.53 0.32 -8.01
C ARG A 99 1.31 -0.54 -7.69
N ALA A 100 0.84 -0.50 -6.45
CA ALA A 100 -0.35 -1.23 -6.04
C ALA A 100 -1.60 -0.77 -6.82
N ILE A 101 -1.76 0.53 -7.02
CA ILE A 101 -2.84 1.11 -7.83
C ILE A 101 -2.72 0.63 -9.28
N ALA A 102 -1.55 0.71 -9.87
CA ALA A 102 -1.32 0.30 -11.25
C ALA A 102 -1.63 -1.18 -11.46
N ASP A 103 -1.18 -2.03 -10.58
CA ASP A 103 -1.46 -3.48 -10.64
C ASP A 103 -2.96 -3.76 -10.47
N TYR A 104 -3.65 -3.03 -9.61
CA TYR A 104 -5.11 -3.12 -9.48
C TYR A 104 -5.82 -2.74 -10.78
N ILE A 105 -5.42 -1.65 -11.43
CA ILE A 105 -5.99 -1.20 -12.71
C ILE A 105 -5.81 -2.27 -13.78
N LEU A 106 -4.59 -2.80 -13.93
CA LEU A 106 -4.28 -3.81 -14.93
C LEU A 106 -5.06 -5.11 -14.73
N LYS A 107 -5.31 -5.48 -13.49
CA LYS A 107 -6.04 -6.69 -13.12
C LYS A 107 -7.55 -6.53 -13.29
N THR A 108 -8.07 -5.34 -13.01
CA THR A 108 -9.51 -5.08 -12.85
C THR A 108 -10.16 -4.60 -14.14
N PHE A 109 -9.53 -3.69 -14.85
CA PHE A 109 -10.10 -3.06 -16.05
C PHE A 109 -9.51 -3.69 -17.32
N LYS A 110 -9.99 -4.85 -17.63
CA LYS A 110 -9.56 -5.64 -18.79
C LYS A 110 -10.28 -5.23 -20.07
#